data_6d46a0e287d7b4d8671c7501ccf76a0e
#
_entry.id   6d46a0e287d7b4d8671c7501ccf76a0e
#
_cell.length_a   1.000
_cell.length_b   1.000
_cell.length_c   1.000
_cell.angle_alpha   90.00
_cell.angle_beta   90.00
_cell.angle_gamma   90.00
#
_symmetry.space_group_name_H-M   'P 1'
#
loop_
_entity.id
_entity.type
_entity.pdbx_description
1 polymer ?
#
loop_
_entity_poly.entity_id
_entity_poly.type
_entity_poly.pdbx_seq_one_letter_code
_entity_poly.pdbx_strand_id
1 'polypeptide(L)'
;MLSGGASAADYLPVSSRLTQSSTKRLVEAVRLYHLMDRPKIVISGGSGNPLVQVTESALMRELLLDLGIPGKRIVIEGKSRNTFENGKAIQQLRLTPPIVLITSASHMERAAKVFKTLGIHSLPAPCDFKARWSANDPLRFLPSGGALNTSTAAIYEYLGTWWYDLTGKF
;
A
#
# COMPACT_ATOMS: atom_id res chain seq x y z
N MET A 1 6.60 -2.07 1.05
CA MET A 1 5.36 -1.40 0.61
C MET A 1 4.15 -2.17 1.10
N LEU A 2 3.07 -1.47 1.40
CA LEU A 2 1.80 -2.08 1.77
C LEU A 2 0.96 -2.36 0.52
N SER A 3 0.25 -3.49 0.49
CA SER A 3 -0.73 -3.78 -0.57
C SER A 3 -1.96 -2.88 -0.47
N GLY A 4 -2.77 -2.82 -1.50
CA GLY A 4 -3.93 -1.91 -1.58
C GLY A 4 -5.15 -2.51 -2.26
N GLY A 5 -5.16 -3.82 -2.43
CA GLY A 5 -6.25 -4.60 -3.00
C GLY A 5 -5.92 -5.28 -4.33
N ALA A 6 -6.60 -6.39 -4.56
CA ALA A 6 -6.54 -7.15 -5.81
C ALA A 6 -7.88 -7.84 -6.12
N SER A 7 -8.08 -8.20 -7.38
CA SER A 7 -9.21 -9.00 -7.85
C SER A 7 -8.86 -10.49 -7.90
N ALA A 8 -9.84 -11.33 -7.62
CA ALA A 8 -9.74 -12.78 -7.74
C ALA A 8 -9.85 -13.31 -9.20
N ALA A 9 -10.07 -12.44 -10.17
CA ALA A 9 -10.27 -12.80 -11.59
C ALA A 9 -8.98 -13.37 -12.20
N ASP A 10 -8.79 -14.67 -12.12
CA ASP A 10 -7.59 -15.40 -12.54
C ASP A 10 -7.39 -15.45 -14.08
N TYR A 11 -8.46 -15.21 -14.84
CA TYR A 11 -8.43 -15.09 -16.32
C TYR A 11 -7.85 -13.76 -16.83
N LEU A 12 -7.60 -12.79 -15.92
CA LEU A 12 -7.03 -11.50 -16.28
C LEU A 12 -5.51 -11.50 -16.09
N PRO A 13 -4.76 -10.73 -16.91
CA PRO A 13 -3.34 -10.53 -16.68
C PRO A 13 -3.10 -9.85 -15.32
N VAL A 14 -1.96 -10.15 -14.69
CA VAL A 14 -1.62 -9.69 -13.34
C VAL A 14 -1.77 -8.17 -13.17
N SER A 15 -1.42 -7.38 -14.18
CA SER A 15 -1.55 -5.92 -14.20
C SER A 15 -3.00 -5.43 -14.07
N SER A 16 -3.98 -6.22 -14.53
CA SER A 16 -5.41 -5.91 -14.46
C SER A 16 -6.07 -6.46 -13.20
N ARG A 17 -5.42 -7.37 -12.49
CA ARG A 17 -5.89 -7.93 -11.22
C ARG A 17 -5.59 -7.03 -10.03
N LEU A 18 -4.55 -6.22 -10.11
CA LEU A 18 -4.19 -5.27 -9.07
C LEU A 18 -5.11 -4.04 -9.10
N THR A 19 -5.51 -3.55 -7.93
CA THR A 19 -6.21 -2.25 -7.86
C THR A 19 -5.30 -1.11 -8.31
N GLN A 20 -5.89 0.01 -8.69
CA GLN A 20 -5.15 1.21 -9.04
C GLN A 20 -4.17 1.64 -7.94
N SER A 21 -4.56 1.51 -6.67
CA SER A 21 -3.71 1.82 -5.53
C SER A 21 -2.51 0.88 -5.45
N SER A 22 -2.71 -0.43 -5.58
CA SER A 22 -1.62 -1.42 -5.59
C SER A 22 -0.64 -1.18 -6.74
N THR A 23 -1.16 -0.91 -7.94
CA THR A 23 -0.34 -0.61 -9.13
C THR A 23 0.51 0.65 -8.92
N LYS A 24 -0.07 1.75 -8.41
CA LYS A 24 0.68 2.98 -8.16
C LYS A 24 1.74 2.82 -7.07
N ARG A 25 1.46 2.06 -6.01
CA ARG A 25 2.44 1.72 -4.97
C ARG A 25 3.59 0.89 -5.53
N LEU A 26 3.27 -0.04 -6.42
CA LEU A 26 4.26 -0.88 -7.09
C LEU A 26 5.16 -0.05 -8.01
N VAL A 27 4.59 0.84 -8.83
CA VAL A 27 5.36 1.76 -9.69
C VAL A 27 6.31 2.62 -8.84
N GLU A 28 5.84 3.15 -7.71
CA GLU A 28 6.70 3.92 -6.80
C GLU A 28 7.81 3.06 -6.18
N ALA A 29 7.52 1.81 -5.84
CA ALA A 29 8.53 0.88 -5.33
C ALA A 29 9.62 0.58 -6.37
N VAL A 30 9.24 0.38 -7.64
CA VAL A 30 10.20 0.19 -8.76
C VAL A 30 11.02 1.46 -8.98
N ARG A 31 10.39 2.65 -8.97
CA ARG A 31 11.08 3.92 -9.09
C ARG A 31 12.15 4.10 -8.01
N LEU A 32 11.78 3.87 -6.76
CA LEU A 32 12.71 3.97 -5.62
C LEU A 32 13.79 2.89 -5.67
N TYR A 33 13.46 1.68 -6.12
CA TYR A 33 14.44 0.60 -6.29
C TYR A 33 15.58 1.01 -7.24
N HIS A 34 15.27 1.73 -8.31
CA HIS A 34 16.28 2.20 -9.26
C HIS A 34 17.02 3.46 -8.82
N LEU A 35 16.36 4.32 -8.01
CA LEU A 35 16.98 5.53 -7.47
C LEU A 35 17.90 5.25 -6.26
N MET A 36 17.60 4.21 -5.51
CA MET A 36 18.42 3.75 -4.38
C MET A 36 19.35 2.63 -4.86
N ASP A 37 20.28 2.19 -4.03
CA ASP A 37 21.20 1.10 -4.36
C ASP A 37 20.49 -0.28 -4.32
N ARG A 38 19.49 -0.42 -5.16
CA ARG A 38 18.72 -1.66 -5.37
C ARG A 38 18.38 -2.38 -4.06
N PRO A 39 17.61 -1.74 -3.16
CA PRO A 39 17.28 -2.29 -1.86
C PRO A 39 16.40 -3.54 -1.97
N LYS A 40 16.19 -4.25 -0.88
CA LYS A 40 15.13 -5.27 -0.84
C LYS A 40 13.76 -4.60 -0.83
N ILE A 41 12.82 -5.13 -1.61
CA ILE A 41 11.41 -4.73 -1.61
C ILE A 41 10.64 -5.72 -0.77
N VAL A 42 10.08 -5.26 0.34
CA VAL A 42 9.17 -6.06 1.16
C VAL A 42 7.75 -5.67 0.80
N ILE A 43 6.94 -6.65 0.40
CA ILE A 43 5.52 -6.49 0.10
C ILE A 43 4.74 -7.09 1.27
N SER A 44 3.91 -6.30 1.93
CA SER A 44 3.09 -6.75 3.04
C SER A 44 1.62 -6.55 2.74
N GLY A 45 0.86 -7.63 2.84
CA GLY A 45 -0.59 -7.67 2.67
C GLY A 45 -1.05 -9.03 2.16
N GLY A 46 -1.97 -9.61 2.92
CA GLY A 46 -2.61 -10.87 2.59
C GLY A 46 -3.86 -10.68 1.74
N SER A 47 -4.66 -11.73 1.64
CA SER A 47 -6.01 -11.64 1.10
C SER A 47 -6.96 -11.13 2.20
N GLY A 48 -7.64 -10.03 1.95
CA GLY A 48 -8.75 -9.57 2.83
C GLY A 48 -9.95 -10.51 2.81
N ASN A 49 -9.99 -11.46 1.86
CA ASN A 49 -11.03 -12.46 1.71
C ASN A 49 -10.43 -13.87 1.89
N PRO A 50 -10.84 -14.64 2.90
CA PRO A 50 -10.32 -15.98 3.16
C PRO A 50 -10.64 -17.00 2.03
N LEU A 51 -11.59 -16.70 1.15
CA LEU A 51 -11.94 -17.52 -0.01
C LEU A 51 -11.00 -17.31 -1.21
N VAL A 52 -10.16 -16.28 -1.18
CA VAL A 52 -9.22 -15.97 -2.26
C VAL A 52 -7.89 -16.65 -1.96
N GLN A 53 -7.51 -17.63 -2.76
CA GLN A 53 -6.27 -18.40 -2.58
C GLN A 53 -5.00 -17.60 -2.89
N VAL A 54 -5.09 -16.59 -3.77
CA VAL A 54 -3.94 -15.79 -4.18
C VAL A 54 -3.90 -14.49 -3.38
N THR A 55 -2.82 -14.26 -2.65
CA THR A 55 -2.63 -13.05 -1.87
C THR A 55 -2.27 -11.86 -2.75
N GLU A 56 -2.62 -10.66 -2.31
CA GLU A 56 -2.23 -9.42 -3.01
C GLU A 56 -0.71 -9.31 -3.15
N SER A 57 0.03 -9.67 -2.11
CA SER A 57 1.49 -9.67 -2.12
C SER A 57 2.08 -10.64 -3.14
N ALA A 58 1.44 -11.77 -3.40
CA ALA A 58 1.87 -12.72 -4.43
C ALA A 58 1.70 -12.13 -5.84
N LEU A 59 0.54 -11.51 -6.14
CA LEU A 59 0.30 -10.84 -7.43
C LEU A 59 1.25 -9.66 -7.64
N MET A 60 1.49 -8.87 -6.61
CA MET A 60 2.45 -7.76 -6.69
C MET A 60 3.88 -8.27 -6.92
N ARG A 61 4.26 -9.43 -6.33
CA ARG A 61 5.55 -10.06 -6.59
C ARG A 61 5.66 -10.49 -8.03
N GLU A 62 4.63 -11.12 -8.59
CA GLU A 62 4.60 -11.55 -10.00
C GLU A 62 4.86 -10.36 -10.91
N LEU A 63 4.11 -9.26 -10.74
CA LEU A 63 4.30 -8.07 -11.56
C LEU A 63 5.69 -7.41 -11.36
N LEU A 64 6.27 -7.45 -10.15
CA LEU A 64 7.64 -6.97 -9.95
C LEU A 64 8.67 -7.81 -10.70
N LEU A 65 8.49 -9.13 -10.79
CA LEU A 65 9.36 -10.02 -11.56
C LEU A 65 9.26 -9.69 -13.06
N ASP A 66 8.04 -9.52 -13.58
CA ASP A 66 7.79 -9.12 -14.99
C ASP A 66 8.42 -7.77 -15.32
N LEU A 67 8.49 -6.86 -14.35
CA LEU A 67 9.16 -5.56 -14.46
C LEU A 67 10.69 -5.64 -14.25
N GLY A 68 11.26 -6.83 -14.16
CA GLY A 68 12.70 -7.05 -14.11
C GLY A 68 13.33 -6.89 -12.71
N ILE A 69 12.55 -6.85 -11.64
CA ILE A 69 13.10 -6.86 -10.28
C ILE A 69 13.53 -8.29 -9.92
N PRO A 70 14.80 -8.53 -9.57
CA PRO A 70 15.27 -9.88 -9.26
C PRO A 70 14.54 -10.49 -8.06
N GLY A 71 14.10 -11.74 -8.17
CA GLY A 71 13.34 -12.43 -7.12
C GLY A 71 14.02 -12.46 -5.76
N LYS A 72 15.37 -12.52 -5.71
CA LYS A 72 16.17 -12.43 -4.48
C LYS A 72 16.07 -11.08 -3.76
N ARG A 73 15.57 -10.05 -4.42
CA ARG A 73 15.32 -8.71 -3.86
C ARG A 73 13.89 -8.52 -3.36
N ILE A 74 13.00 -9.49 -3.60
CA ILE A 74 11.58 -9.40 -3.23
C ILE A 74 11.30 -10.34 -2.06
N VAL A 75 10.73 -9.79 -1.00
CA VAL A 75 10.24 -10.52 0.17
C VAL A 75 8.73 -10.30 0.25
N ILE A 76 7.96 -11.37 0.41
CA ILE A 76 6.50 -11.26 0.58
C ILE A 76 6.09 -11.62 2.01
N GLU A 77 5.16 -10.85 2.53
CA GLU A 77 4.39 -11.14 3.73
C GLU A 77 2.91 -11.14 3.31
N GLY A 78 2.28 -12.30 3.31
CA GLY A 78 0.95 -12.52 2.74
C GLY A 78 -0.11 -12.96 3.76
N LYS A 79 0.12 -12.82 5.07
CA LYS A 79 -0.81 -13.27 6.12
C LYS A 79 -1.63 -12.14 6.72
N SER A 80 -1.11 -10.92 6.70
CA SER A 80 -1.73 -9.75 7.33
C SER A 80 -3.04 -9.35 6.64
N ARG A 81 -4.06 -9.04 7.43
CA ARG A 81 -5.40 -8.65 6.97
C ARG A 81 -5.72 -7.17 7.19
N ASN A 82 -4.89 -6.47 7.93
CA ASN A 82 -5.05 -5.06 8.26
C ASN A 82 -3.69 -4.40 8.51
N THR A 83 -3.67 -3.06 8.62
CA THR A 83 -2.43 -2.28 8.75
C THR A 83 -1.64 -2.60 10.01
N PHE A 84 -2.32 -2.91 11.12
CA PHE A 84 -1.65 -3.26 12.37
C PHE A 84 -0.94 -4.61 12.27
N GLU A 85 -1.58 -5.59 11.65
CA GLU A 85 -0.97 -6.90 11.38
C GLU A 85 0.21 -6.77 10.41
N ASN A 86 0.08 -5.93 9.36
CA ASN A 86 1.21 -5.60 8.48
C ASN A 86 2.40 -5.07 9.29
N GLY A 87 2.17 -4.09 10.18
CA GLY A 87 3.21 -3.55 11.04
C GLY A 87 3.87 -4.61 11.92
N LYS A 88 3.08 -5.47 12.57
CA LYS A 88 3.60 -6.58 13.38
C LYS A 88 4.46 -7.57 12.57
N ALA A 89 3.98 -7.94 11.39
CA ALA A 89 4.73 -8.83 10.52
C ALA A 89 6.06 -8.21 10.05
N ILE A 90 6.05 -6.92 9.69
CA ILE A 90 7.28 -6.19 9.34
C ILE A 90 8.23 -6.10 10.53
N GLN A 91 7.74 -5.86 11.74
CA GLN A 91 8.55 -5.86 12.97
C GLN A 91 9.26 -7.20 13.18
N GLN A 92 8.55 -8.32 12.96
CA GLN A 92 9.11 -9.67 13.08
C GLN A 92 10.21 -9.97 12.06
N LEU A 93 10.18 -9.33 10.89
CA LEU A 93 11.23 -9.49 9.88
C LEU A 93 12.59 -8.86 10.29
N ARG A 94 12.63 -8.06 11.36
CA ARG A 94 13.83 -7.40 11.89
C ARG A 94 14.68 -6.74 10.79
N LEU A 95 14.00 -5.95 9.95
CA LEU A 95 14.66 -5.28 8.82
C LEU A 95 15.70 -4.27 9.33
N THR A 96 16.79 -4.17 8.60
CA THR A 96 17.84 -3.18 8.89
C THR A 96 17.40 -1.80 8.36
N PRO A 97 17.40 -0.75 9.19
CA PRO A 97 17.16 0.63 8.74
C PRO A 97 18.21 1.11 7.70
N PRO A 98 17.87 2.08 6.85
CA PRO A 98 16.59 2.80 6.78
C PRO A 98 15.48 2.00 6.10
N ILE A 99 14.27 2.07 6.65
CA ILE A 99 13.07 1.46 6.06
C ILE A 99 12.25 2.56 5.37
N VAL A 100 11.93 2.37 4.10
CA VAL A 100 11.05 3.28 3.35
C VAL A 100 9.64 2.68 3.30
N LEU A 101 8.67 3.40 3.86
CA LEU A 101 7.26 3.00 3.88
C LEU A 101 6.52 3.56 2.67
N ILE A 102 6.14 2.69 1.74
CA ILE A 102 5.41 3.06 0.53
C ILE A 102 3.94 2.66 0.69
N THR A 103 3.04 3.63 0.56
CA THR A 103 1.59 3.43 0.53
C THR A 103 0.90 4.64 -0.09
N SER A 104 -0.43 4.57 -0.31
CA SER A 104 -1.19 5.72 -0.82
C SER A 104 -1.12 6.91 0.15
N ALA A 105 -1.08 8.12 -0.37
CA ALA A 105 -1.00 9.35 0.42
C ALA A 105 -2.13 9.45 1.47
N SER A 106 -3.36 9.08 1.09
CA SER A 106 -4.50 9.04 2.01
C SER A 106 -4.32 8.05 3.17
N HIS A 107 -3.59 6.96 2.95
CA HIS A 107 -3.34 5.92 3.95
C HIS A 107 -2.06 6.14 4.77
N MET A 108 -1.19 7.05 4.33
CA MET A 108 0.17 7.21 4.88
C MET A 108 0.16 7.57 6.37
N GLU A 109 -0.70 8.48 6.78
CA GLU A 109 -0.77 8.93 8.18
C GLU A 109 -1.08 7.75 9.13
N ARG A 110 -2.13 6.98 8.84
CA ARG A 110 -2.53 5.82 9.65
C ARG A 110 -1.43 4.74 9.65
N ALA A 111 -0.83 4.46 8.52
CA ALA A 111 0.25 3.47 8.42
C ALA A 111 1.51 3.91 9.20
N ALA A 112 1.94 5.16 9.05
CA ALA A 112 3.10 5.70 9.77
C ALA A 112 2.87 5.70 11.30
N LYS A 113 1.65 6.02 11.75
CA LYS A 113 1.29 6.00 13.17
C LYS A 113 1.39 4.59 13.75
N VAL A 114 0.86 3.56 13.05
CA VAL A 114 1.00 2.15 13.44
C VAL A 114 2.48 1.74 13.49
N PHE A 115 3.27 2.07 12.48
CA PHE A 115 4.68 1.71 12.44
C PHE A 115 5.44 2.33 13.62
N LYS A 116 5.19 3.62 13.91
CA LYS A 116 5.77 4.32 15.05
C LYS A 116 5.43 3.65 16.37
N THR A 117 4.16 3.28 16.60
CA THR A 117 3.70 2.59 17.83
C THR A 117 4.38 1.24 18.01
N LEU A 118 4.67 0.54 16.91
CA LEU A 118 5.41 -0.73 16.93
C LEU A 118 6.94 -0.54 17.00
N GLY A 119 7.44 0.68 17.16
CA GLY A 119 8.88 0.97 17.23
C GLY A 119 9.60 0.85 15.89
N ILE A 120 8.88 0.86 14.76
CA ILE A 120 9.47 0.77 13.43
C ILE A 120 9.71 2.19 12.90
N HIS A 121 10.98 2.61 12.89
CA HIS A 121 11.36 3.87 12.28
C HIS A 121 11.34 3.75 10.76
N SER A 122 10.42 4.46 10.09
CA SER A 122 10.28 4.42 8.65
C SER A 122 10.23 5.82 8.04
N LEU A 123 10.81 5.97 6.86
CA LEU A 123 10.73 7.17 6.04
C LEU A 123 9.49 7.07 5.16
N PRO A 124 8.54 8.00 5.24
CA PRO A 124 7.32 7.95 4.43
C PRO A 124 7.63 8.27 2.97
N ALA A 125 7.15 7.41 2.06
CA ALA A 125 7.15 7.63 0.62
C ALA A 125 5.71 7.53 0.10
N PRO A 126 4.89 8.57 0.28
CA PRO A 126 3.50 8.58 -0.16
C PRO A 126 3.41 8.60 -1.68
N CYS A 127 2.49 7.80 -2.22
CA CYS A 127 2.14 7.77 -3.63
C CYS A 127 0.62 7.78 -3.81
N ASP A 128 0.10 7.55 -5.02
CA ASP A 128 -1.34 7.45 -5.27
C ASP A 128 -2.13 8.63 -4.66
N PHE A 129 -1.69 9.86 -4.93
CA PHE A 129 -2.41 11.06 -4.53
C PHE A 129 -3.76 11.12 -5.25
N LYS A 130 -4.86 11.11 -4.47
CA LYS A 130 -6.23 11.14 -5.00
C LYS A 130 -6.67 12.56 -5.35
N ALA A 131 -6.35 13.51 -4.50
CA ALA A 131 -6.64 14.92 -4.75
C ALA A 131 -5.44 15.59 -5.42
N ARG A 132 -5.70 16.25 -6.54
CA ARG A 132 -4.77 17.14 -7.20
C ARG A 132 -5.35 18.54 -7.13
N TRP A 133 -4.74 19.38 -6.32
CA TRP A 133 -5.18 20.76 -6.22
C TRP A 133 -4.75 21.53 -7.47
N SER A 134 -5.73 22.08 -8.19
CA SER A 134 -5.50 23.08 -9.22
C SER A 134 -6.30 24.34 -8.86
N ALA A 135 -5.60 25.43 -8.57
CA ALA A 135 -6.25 26.70 -8.23
C ALA A 135 -7.13 27.24 -9.37
N ASN A 136 -6.80 26.88 -10.62
CA ASN A 136 -7.39 27.42 -11.83
C ASN A 136 -8.43 26.48 -12.47
N ASP A 137 -8.89 25.44 -11.77
CA ASP A 137 -9.94 24.57 -12.29
C ASP A 137 -11.32 24.97 -11.71
N PRO A 138 -12.15 25.69 -12.48
CA PRO A 138 -13.49 26.08 -12.03
C PRO A 138 -14.43 24.89 -11.91
N LEU A 139 -14.16 23.79 -12.63
CA LEU A 139 -15.01 22.57 -12.63
C LEU A 139 -14.81 21.71 -11.37
N ARG A 140 -13.82 22.03 -10.53
CA ARG A 140 -13.54 21.30 -9.28
C ARG A 140 -14.73 21.24 -8.29
N PHE A 141 -15.64 22.18 -8.40
CA PHE A 141 -16.84 22.24 -7.55
C PHE A 141 -18.01 21.42 -8.09
N LEU A 142 -17.89 20.93 -9.33
CA LEU A 142 -18.94 20.07 -9.89
C LEU A 142 -18.84 18.65 -9.33
N PRO A 143 -19.97 18.03 -8.94
CA PRO A 143 -20.00 16.63 -8.58
C PRO A 143 -19.46 15.75 -9.69
N SER A 144 -18.56 14.84 -9.33
CA SER A 144 -17.99 13.87 -10.29
C SER A 144 -17.77 12.53 -9.60
N GLY A 145 -17.77 11.45 -10.37
CA GLY A 145 -17.45 10.11 -9.84
C GLY A 145 -16.06 10.05 -9.19
N GLY A 146 -15.09 10.82 -9.71
CA GLY A 146 -13.76 10.94 -9.11
C GLY A 146 -13.78 11.65 -7.76
N ALA A 147 -14.57 12.72 -7.61
CA ALA A 147 -14.74 13.44 -6.35
C ALA A 147 -15.42 12.54 -5.30
N LEU A 148 -16.45 11.80 -5.67
CA LEU A 148 -17.13 10.85 -4.80
C LEU A 148 -16.16 9.76 -4.30
N ASN A 149 -15.38 9.16 -5.20
CA ASN A 149 -14.42 8.14 -4.85
C ASN A 149 -13.33 8.69 -3.89
N THR A 150 -12.87 9.91 -4.12
CA THR A 150 -11.89 10.57 -3.24
C THR A 150 -12.48 10.83 -1.85
N SER A 151 -13.73 11.31 -1.76
CA SER A 151 -14.42 11.53 -0.49
C SER A 151 -14.65 10.23 0.27
N THR A 152 -15.06 9.16 -0.42
CA THR A 152 -15.22 7.82 0.17
C THR A 152 -13.90 7.31 0.75
N ALA A 153 -12.79 7.47 0.01
CA ALA A 153 -11.47 7.07 0.50
C ALA A 153 -11.05 7.87 1.76
N ALA A 154 -11.33 9.18 1.79
CA ALA A 154 -11.03 10.02 2.96
C ALA A 154 -11.84 9.59 4.19
N ILE A 155 -13.15 9.38 4.04
CA ILE A 155 -14.03 8.91 5.12
C ILE A 155 -13.55 7.57 5.66
N TYR A 156 -13.17 6.64 4.77
CA TYR A 156 -12.65 5.33 5.17
C TYR A 156 -11.37 5.45 6.03
N GLU A 157 -10.46 6.34 5.67
CA GLU A 157 -9.23 6.55 6.47
C GLU A 157 -9.52 7.23 7.82
N TYR A 158 -10.45 8.20 7.89
CA TYR A 158 -10.88 8.79 9.16
C TYR A 158 -11.51 7.76 10.08
N LEU A 159 -12.44 6.95 9.58
CA LEU A 159 -13.07 5.88 10.36
C LEU A 159 -12.05 4.82 10.78
N GLY A 160 -11.12 4.46 9.90
CA GLY A 160 -10.05 3.52 10.22
C GLY A 160 -9.11 4.03 11.29
N THR A 161 -8.76 5.32 11.28
CA THR A 161 -7.94 5.96 12.30
C THR A 161 -8.65 6.00 13.65
N TRP A 162 -9.91 6.45 13.65
CA TRP A 162 -10.74 6.47 14.86
C TRP A 162 -10.93 5.07 15.47
N TRP A 163 -11.18 4.07 14.64
CA TRP A 163 -11.27 2.66 15.08
C TRP A 163 -9.97 2.17 15.73
N TYR A 164 -8.82 2.57 15.20
CA TYR A 164 -7.53 2.18 15.77
C TYR A 164 -7.23 2.89 17.09
N ASP A 165 -7.62 4.16 17.24
CA ASP A 165 -7.56 4.88 18.52
C ASP A 165 -8.42 4.18 19.58
N LEU A 166 -9.68 3.83 19.25
CA LEU A 166 -10.58 3.14 20.17
C LEU A 166 -10.13 1.72 20.56
N THR A 167 -9.45 1.01 19.65
CA THR A 167 -9.04 -0.38 19.89
C THR A 167 -7.60 -0.51 20.39
N GLY A 168 -6.94 0.60 20.77
CA GLY A 168 -5.59 0.59 21.31
C GLY A 168 -4.53 0.07 20.36
N LYS A 169 -4.66 0.36 19.04
CA LYS A 169 -3.71 -0.04 18.02
C LYS A 169 -2.71 1.06 17.66
N PHE A 170 -2.81 2.18 18.34
CA PHE A 170 -1.87 3.30 18.29
C PHE A 170 -1.18 3.50 19.61
#